data_8afe476a2a87c8a9263e033a0b0d4099
#
_entry.id   8afe476a2a87c8a9263e033a0b0d4099
#
_cell.length_a   1.000
_cell.length_b   1.000
_cell.length_c   1.000
_cell.angle_alpha   90.00
_cell.angle_beta   90.00
_cell.angle_gamma   90.00
#
_symmetry.space_group_name_H-M   'P 1'
#
loop_
_entity.id
_entity.type
_entity.pdbx_description
1 polymer ?
#
loop_
_entity_poly.entity_id
_entity_poly.type
_entity_poly.pdbx_seq_one_letter_code
_entity_poly.pdbx_strand_id
1 'polypeptide(L)'
;MLSMCKKIVCFDLDDTLFKEIDFLKSGYRKVAELVEKRYGIDARIVYDRMMVWYQRGENAFANLNEKYGINNPIGDYLNVYRFHHPSLKLSQDVKEVLAALKEAGCELGIITDGREMTQKQKIEALGLAEWINPDLVLINEDKKYFKPNHWSFDRMMLSCYEKFPNSELDFYYVGDNTEKDFLAPNELGWTTVCLLDDGRNIHKQDFDTKKNYLPKYKVESLRDILTLI
;
A
#
# COMPACT_ATOMS: atom_id res chain seq x y z
N MET A 1 -34.77 -5.52 -18.48
CA MET A 1 -33.33 -5.46 -18.74
C MET A 1 -32.65 -6.17 -17.57
N LEU A 2 -31.87 -7.21 -17.81
CA LEU A 2 -31.03 -7.78 -16.76
C LEU A 2 -30.04 -6.67 -16.32
N SER A 3 -30.11 -6.27 -15.05
CA SER A 3 -29.12 -5.37 -14.46
C SER A 3 -27.77 -6.04 -14.63
N MET A 4 -26.82 -5.40 -15.34
CA MET A 4 -25.47 -5.93 -15.41
C MET A 4 -24.83 -5.70 -14.05
N CYS A 5 -24.39 -6.78 -13.40
CA CYS A 5 -23.62 -6.70 -12.17
C CYS A 5 -22.23 -6.14 -12.50
N LYS A 6 -21.90 -4.98 -11.90
CA LYS A 6 -20.60 -4.31 -12.06
C LYS A 6 -19.70 -4.67 -10.89
N LYS A 7 -18.56 -5.28 -11.17
CA LYS A 7 -17.58 -5.63 -10.14
C LYS A 7 -16.65 -4.45 -9.84
N ILE A 8 -16.52 -4.12 -8.57
CA ILE A 8 -15.65 -3.07 -8.03
C ILE A 8 -14.54 -3.75 -7.23
N VAL A 9 -13.30 -3.62 -7.66
CA VAL A 9 -12.15 -4.26 -7.01
C VAL A 9 -11.26 -3.20 -6.42
N CYS A 10 -11.24 -3.12 -5.10
CA CYS A 10 -10.42 -2.19 -4.34
C CYS A 10 -9.20 -2.89 -3.77
N PHE A 11 -8.07 -2.22 -3.83
CA PHE A 11 -6.80 -2.73 -3.31
C PHE A 11 -6.30 -1.87 -2.15
N ASP A 12 -5.65 -2.49 -1.17
CA ASP A 12 -4.62 -1.79 -0.42
C ASP A 12 -3.43 -1.50 -1.33
N LEU A 13 -2.56 -0.59 -0.91
CA LEU A 13 -1.40 -0.19 -1.71
C LEU A 13 -0.14 -0.91 -1.26
N ASP A 14 0.25 -0.70 0.01
CA ASP A 14 1.51 -1.20 0.58
C ASP A 14 1.43 -2.71 0.83
N ASP A 15 2.48 -3.44 0.47
CA ASP A 15 2.57 -4.91 0.57
C ASP A 15 1.48 -5.69 -0.19
N THR A 16 0.62 -5.00 -0.94
CA THR A 16 -0.43 -5.57 -1.80
C THR A 16 -0.12 -5.37 -3.29
N LEU A 17 -0.04 -4.13 -3.78
CA LEU A 17 0.30 -3.83 -5.18
C LEU A 17 1.82 -3.74 -5.41
N PHE A 18 2.57 -3.40 -4.39
CA PHE A 18 4.05 -3.41 -4.39
C PHE A 18 4.56 -3.69 -2.97
N LYS A 19 5.83 -4.02 -2.82
CA LYS A 19 6.38 -4.29 -1.48
C LYS A 19 6.85 -3.00 -0.82
N GLU A 20 6.29 -2.68 0.36
CA GLU A 20 6.59 -1.45 1.10
C GLU A 20 8.08 -1.32 1.45
N ILE A 21 8.78 -2.44 1.62
CA ILE A 21 10.24 -2.46 1.81
C ILE A 21 10.99 -1.77 0.67
N ASP A 22 10.45 -1.72 -0.56
CA ASP A 22 11.10 -1.06 -1.69
C ASP A 22 10.98 0.48 -1.60
N PHE A 23 9.88 0.99 -1.01
CA PHE A 23 9.78 2.40 -0.65
C PHE A 23 10.78 2.77 0.44
N LEU A 24 10.90 1.96 1.49
CA LEU A 24 11.89 2.14 2.55
C LEU A 24 13.32 2.20 1.98
N LYS A 25 13.68 1.24 1.14
CA LYS A 25 15.01 1.21 0.47
C LYS A 25 15.25 2.45 -0.38
N SER A 26 14.23 2.89 -1.13
CA SER A 26 14.31 4.12 -1.94
C SER A 26 14.56 5.35 -1.06
N GLY A 27 13.82 5.51 0.03
CA GLY A 27 13.99 6.60 0.97
C GLY A 27 15.34 6.57 1.69
N TYR A 28 15.82 5.39 2.10
CA TYR A 28 17.13 5.26 2.73
C TYR A 28 18.28 5.64 1.79
N ARG A 29 18.19 5.34 0.49
CA ARG A 29 19.17 5.83 -0.50
C ARG A 29 19.20 7.34 -0.53
N LYS A 30 18.04 8.01 -0.51
CA LYS A 30 17.97 9.48 -0.52
C LYS A 30 18.52 10.13 0.78
N VAL A 31 18.28 9.49 1.92
CA VAL A 31 18.90 9.92 3.18
C VAL A 31 20.43 9.73 3.13
N ALA A 32 20.90 8.62 2.58
CA ALA A 32 22.34 8.37 2.42
C ALA A 32 23.01 9.39 1.50
N GLU A 33 22.39 9.75 0.37
CA GLU A 33 22.83 10.82 -0.53
C GLU A 33 22.89 12.19 0.19
N LEU A 34 21.91 12.49 1.07
CA LEU A 34 21.95 13.70 1.91
C LEU A 34 23.16 13.71 2.85
N VAL A 35 23.44 12.56 3.51
CA VAL A 35 24.56 12.43 4.44
C VAL A 35 25.89 12.59 3.70
N GLU A 36 26.06 11.97 2.54
CA GLU A 36 27.25 12.14 1.69
C GLU A 36 27.45 13.61 1.31
N LYS A 37 26.40 14.26 0.82
CA LYS A 37 26.44 15.68 0.40
C LYS A 37 26.82 16.62 1.55
N ARG A 38 26.32 16.37 2.77
CA ARG A 38 26.51 17.26 3.93
C ARG A 38 27.82 16.99 4.69
N TYR A 39 28.21 15.72 4.76
CA TYR A 39 29.27 15.27 5.69
C TYR A 39 30.40 14.51 5.00
N GLY A 40 30.34 14.28 3.69
CA GLY A 40 31.39 13.59 2.93
C GLY A 40 31.48 12.08 3.22
N ILE A 41 30.47 11.47 3.81
CA ILE A 41 30.46 10.05 4.14
C ILE A 41 29.81 9.30 2.97
N ASP A 42 30.50 8.32 2.39
CA ASP A 42 30.05 7.55 1.22
C ASP A 42 28.62 7.03 1.38
N ALA A 43 27.74 7.39 0.44
CA ALA A 43 26.31 7.09 0.51
C ALA A 43 26.03 5.58 0.53
N ARG A 44 26.85 4.75 -0.13
CA ARG A 44 26.67 3.30 -0.13
C ARG A 44 26.91 2.73 1.27
N ILE A 45 27.98 3.19 1.93
CA ILE A 45 28.30 2.76 3.30
C ILE A 45 27.18 3.15 4.27
N VAL A 46 26.66 4.38 4.13
CA VAL A 46 25.53 4.87 4.93
C VAL A 46 24.29 4.02 4.71
N TYR A 47 23.91 3.80 3.45
CA TYR A 47 22.74 2.99 3.08
C TYR A 47 22.84 1.56 3.64
N ASP A 48 23.96 0.87 3.42
CA ASP A 48 24.16 -0.49 3.90
C ASP A 48 24.05 -0.57 5.43
N ARG A 49 24.59 0.43 6.12
CA ARG A 49 24.49 0.51 7.58
C ARG A 49 23.05 0.75 8.05
N MET A 50 22.32 1.64 7.39
CA MET A 50 20.89 1.88 7.68
C MET A 50 20.06 0.62 7.49
N MET A 51 20.32 -0.16 6.44
CA MET A 51 19.63 -1.44 6.22
C MET A 51 19.93 -2.47 7.32
N VAL A 52 21.17 -2.52 7.83
CA VAL A 52 21.51 -3.41 8.97
C VAL A 52 20.73 -3.00 10.23
N TRP A 53 20.65 -1.70 10.53
CA TRP A 53 19.89 -1.22 11.68
C TRP A 53 18.38 -1.50 11.53
N TYR A 54 17.84 -1.29 10.34
CA TYR A 54 16.44 -1.63 10.05
C TYR A 54 16.16 -3.12 10.33
N GLN A 55 17.01 -4.04 9.83
CA GLN A 55 16.85 -5.48 10.04
C GLN A 55 16.92 -5.89 11.52
N ARG A 56 17.59 -5.07 12.36
CA ARG A 56 17.67 -5.26 13.81
C ARG A 56 16.53 -4.58 14.58
N GLY A 57 15.60 -3.92 13.91
CA GLY A 57 14.55 -3.13 14.55
C GLY A 57 15.04 -1.86 15.24
N GLU A 58 16.25 -1.38 14.89
CA GLU A 58 16.87 -0.21 15.48
C GLU A 58 16.47 1.09 14.73
N ASN A 59 16.54 2.24 15.42
CA ASN A 59 16.28 3.54 14.79
C ASN A 59 17.48 3.99 13.93
N ALA A 60 17.39 3.72 12.62
CA ALA A 60 18.46 4.02 11.68
C ALA A 60 18.87 5.52 11.65
N PHE A 61 17.94 6.46 11.83
CA PHE A 61 18.23 7.89 11.79
C PHE A 61 18.97 8.37 13.05
N ALA A 62 18.58 7.88 14.23
CA ALA A 62 19.30 8.17 15.47
C ALA A 62 20.71 7.57 15.43
N ASN A 63 20.82 6.32 14.99
CA ASN A 63 22.09 5.61 14.88
C ASN A 63 23.06 6.24 13.87
N LEU A 64 22.58 6.93 12.82
CA LEU A 64 23.42 7.70 11.91
C LEU A 64 24.19 8.80 12.65
N ASN A 65 23.48 9.59 13.43
CA ASN A 65 24.10 10.69 14.17
C ASN A 65 25.13 10.17 15.17
N GLU A 66 24.78 9.15 15.94
CA GLU A 66 25.68 8.54 16.92
C GLU A 66 26.93 7.93 16.26
N LYS A 67 26.71 7.08 15.23
CA LYS A 67 27.80 6.35 14.58
C LYS A 67 28.85 7.23 13.94
N TYR A 68 28.43 8.34 13.33
CA TYR A 68 29.32 9.20 12.57
C TYR A 68 29.66 10.52 13.30
N GLY A 69 29.21 10.69 14.55
CA GLY A 69 29.43 11.89 15.33
C GLY A 69 28.89 13.17 14.66
N ILE A 70 27.77 13.02 13.92
CA ILE A 70 27.11 14.12 13.22
C ILE A 70 25.90 14.61 14.02
N ASN A 71 25.59 15.88 13.89
CA ASN A 71 24.44 16.48 14.56
C ASN A 71 23.42 16.98 13.52
N ASN A 72 22.82 16.04 12.77
CA ASN A 72 21.79 16.39 11.81
C ASN A 72 20.40 16.26 12.46
N PRO A 73 19.52 17.26 12.33
CA PRO A 73 18.17 17.14 12.85
C PRO A 73 17.46 15.91 12.28
N ILE A 74 16.87 15.08 13.14
CA ILE A 74 16.13 13.88 12.69
C ILE A 74 14.98 14.25 11.73
N GLY A 75 14.40 15.44 11.91
CA GLY A 75 13.39 15.99 11.00
C GLY A 75 13.85 16.10 9.56
N ASP A 76 15.13 16.43 9.32
CA ASP A 76 15.70 16.52 7.96
C ASP A 76 15.73 15.14 7.28
N TYR A 77 16.16 14.10 8.00
CA TYR A 77 16.11 12.71 7.49
C TYR A 77 14.68 12.27 7.20
N LEU A 78 13.76 12.56 8.14
CA LEU A 78 12.34 12.24 7.96
C LEU A 78 11.71 12.98 6.77
N ASN A 79 12.09 14.24 6.55
CA ASN A 79 11.60 15.01 5.41
C ASN A 79 12.10 14.41 4.09
N VAL A 80 13.41 14.13 4.00
CA VAL A 80 13.96 13.47 2.81
C VAL A 80 13.33 12.11 2.58
N TYR A 81 13.19 11.30 3.63
CA TYR A 81 12.58 9.99 3.56
C TYR A 81 11.10 10.03 3.09
N ARG A 82 10.32 10.99 3.60
CA ARG A 82 8.88 11.09 3.34
C ARG A 82 8.54 11.74 2.01
N PHE A 83 9.38 12.69 1.57
CA PHE A 83 9.08 13.54 0.42
C PHE A 83 9.98 13.28 -0.79
N HIS A 84 10.76 12.19 -0.79
CA HIS A 84 11.53 11.84 -1.98
C HIS A 84 10.60 11.34 -3.10
N HIS A 85 11.05 11.48 -4.34
CA HIS A 85 10.42 10.78 -5.47
C HIS A 85 10.88 9.32 -5.42
N PRO A 86 9.99 8.35 -5.09
CA PRO A 86 10.40 6.99 -4.89
C PRO A 86 10.72 6.30 -6.21
N SER A 87 11.76 5.48 -6.20
CA SER A 87 12.08 4.60 -7.34
C SER A 87 11.35 3.27 -7.18
N LEU A 88 10.08 3.25 -7.57
CA LEU A 88 9.20 2.08 -7.48
C LEU A 88 8.79 1.60 -8.86
N LYS A 89 8.51 0.30 -8.96
CA LYS A 89 7.97 -0.31 -10.18
C LYS A 89 7.00 -1.42 -9.81
N LEU A 90 5.86 -1.46 -10.48
CA LEU A 90 4.99 -2.63 -10.45
C LEU A 90 5.70 -3.83 -11.08
N SER A 91 5.53 -5.01 -10.49
CA SER A 91 5.93 -6.26 -11.12
C SER A 91 5.09 -6.50 -12.38
N GLN A 92 5.62 -7.32 -13.29
CA GLN A 92 4.89 -7.66 -14.51
C GLN A 92 3.57 -8.39 -14.18
N ASP A 93 3.59 -9.28 -13.17
CA ASP A 93 2.40 -10.00 -12.73
C ASP A 93 1.29 -9.06 -12.24
N VAL A 94 1.63 -8.03 -11.46
CA VAL A 94 0.64 -7.03 -10.99
C VAL A 94 0.05 -6.27 -12.16
N LYS A 95 0.87 -5.84 -13.13
CA LYS A 95 0.39 -5.14 -14.35
C LYS A 95 -0.58 -6.01 -15.15
N GLU A 96 -0.25 -7.28 -15.34
CA GLU A 96 -1.11 -8.22 -16.07
C GLU A 96 -2.44 -8.46 -15.37
N VAL A 97 -2.42 -8.56 -14.04
CA VAL A 97 -3.65 -8.70 -13.25
C VAL A 97 -4.54 -7.46 -13.35
N LEU A 98 -3.97 -6.26 -13.18
CA LEU A 98 -4.73 -5.01 -13.30
C LEU A 98 -5.32 -4.84 -14.70
N ALA A 99 -4.56 -5.18 -15.76
CA ALA A 99 -5.03 -5.16 -17.13
C ALA A 99 -6.17 -6.16 -17.35
N ALA A 100 -6.02 -7.40 -16.90
CA ALA A 100 -7.03 -8.45 -17.05
C ALA A 100 -8.35 -8.09 -16.34
N LEU A 101 -8.28 -7.51 -15.14
CA LEU A 101 -9.48 -7.03 -14.42
C LEU A 101 -10.19 -5.90 -15.19
N LYS A 102 -9.44 -4.96 -15.77
CA LYS A 102 -10.03 -3.91 -16.62
C LYS A 102 -10.66 -4.48 -17.89
N GLU A 103 -10.00 -5.42 -18.56
CA GLU A 103 -10.54 -6.11 -19.74
C GLU A 103 -11.81 -6.91 -19.40
N ALA A 104 -11.89 -7.49 -18.20
CA ALA A 104 -13.10 -8.13 -17.67
C ALA A 104 -14.22 -7.12 -17.30
N GLY A 105 -13.97 -5.83 -17.48
CA GLY A 105 -14.93 -4.77 -17.19
C GLY A 105 -15.04 -4.39 -15.72
N CYS A 106 -14.12 -4.78 -14.86
CA CYS A 106 -14.09 -4.35 -13.46
C CYS A 106 -13.73 -2.86 -13.35
N GLU A 107 -14.25 -2.20 -12.33
CA GLU A 107 -13.77 -0.89 -11.89
C GLU A 107 -12.77 -1.08 -10.76
N LEU A 108 -11.63 -0.38 -10.84
CA LEU A 108 -10.54 -0.55 -9.89
C LEU A 108 -10.39 0.68 -9.00
N GLY A 109 -10.17 0.45 -7.70
CA GLY A 109 -9.95 1.50 -6.70
C GLY A 109 -8.80 1.18 -5.74
N ILE A 110 -8.41 2.18 -4.96
CA ILE A 110 -7.42 2.06 -3.88
C ILE A 110 -8.03 2.60 -2.58
N ILE A 111 -7.83 1.87 -1.49
CA ILE A 111 -8.08 2.35 -0.12
C ILE A 111 -6.81 2.11 0.68
N THR A 112 -6.09 3.18 1.02
CA THR A 112 -4.79 3.10 1.70
C THR A 112 -4.69 4.06 2.87
N ASP A 113 -3.95 3.68 3.91
CA ASP A 113 -3.68 4.51 5.08
C ASP A 113 -2.29 5.12 4.98
N GLY A 114 -2.15 6.39 5.37
CA GLY A 114 -0.85 7.04 5.43
C GLY A 114 -0.90 8.52 5.08
N ARG A 115 0.26 9.16 5.03
CA ARG A 115 0.36 10.56 4.64
C ARG A 115 -0.06 10.74 3.19
N GLU A 116 -0.99 11.65 2.94
CA GLU A 116 -1.55 11.88 1.60
C GLU A 116 -0.45 12.09 0.55
N MET A 117 0.51 12.97 0.83
CA MET A 117 1.61 13.25 -0.08
C MET A 117 2.45 11.99 -0.38
N THR A 118 2.78 11.20 0.66
CA THR A 118 3.58 9.99 0.50
C THR A 118 2.86 8.95 -0.35
N GLN A 119 1.56 8.71 -0.09
CA GLN A 119 0.80 7.73 -0.85
C GLN A 119 0.57 8.19 -2.29
N LYS A 120 0.32 9.48 -2.54
CA LYS A 120 0.25 10.05 -3.89
C LYS A 120 1.55 9.84 -4.67
N GLN A 121 2.71 10.09 -4.07
CA GLN A 121 4.01 9.86 -4.70
C GLN A 121 4.25 8.37 -5.02
N LYS A 122 3.83 7.45 -4.16
CA LYS A 122 3.89 6.00 -4.44
C LYS A 122 3.00 5.64 -5.64
N ILE A 123 1.75 6.10 -5.65
CA ILE A 123 0.77 5.86 -6.72
C ILE A 123 1.29 6.39 -8.06
N GLU A 124 1.84 7.60 -8.07
CA GLU A 124 2.44 8.22 -9.25
C GLU A 124 3.66 7.43 -9.76
N ALA A 125 4.61 7.11 -8.86
CA ALA A 125 5.82 6.37 -9.23
C ALA A 125 5.53 4.97 -9.77
N LEU A 126 4.45 4.32 -9.27
CA LEU A 126 3.97 3.03 -9.76
C LEU A 126 3.17 3.13 -11.06
N GLY A 127 2.81 4.33 -11.51
CA GLY A 127 2.02 4.55 -12.73
C GLY A 127 0.59 4.00 -12.64
N LEU A 128 -0.01 3.94 -11.43
CA LEU A 128 -1.29 3.28 -11.20
C LEU A 128 -2.48 3.97 -11.89
N ALA A 129 -2.34 5.24 -12.29
CA ALA A 129 -3.37 5.97 -13.05
C ALA A 129 -3.70 5.33 -14.42
N GLU A 130 -2.86 4.41 -14.93
CA GLU A 130 -3.14 3.64 -16.14
C GLU A 130 -4.35 2.70 -15.96
N TRP A 131 -4.50 2.16 -14.76
CA TRP A 131 -5.55 1.16 -14.47
C TRP A 131 -6.63 1.66 -13.51
N ILE A 132 -6.27 2.52 -12.56
CA ILE A 132 -7.12 2.92 -11.44
C ILE A 132 -7.66 4.32 -11.68
N ASN A 133 -8.98 4.45 -11.53
CA ASN A 133 -9.64 5.73 -11.63
C ASN A 133 -9.23 6.63 -10.45
N PRO A 134 -8.69 7.85 -10.71
CA PRO A 134 -8.32 8.78 -9.65
C PRO A 134 -9.44 9.11 -8.65
N ASP A 135 -10.71 9.11 -9.10
CA ASP A 135 -11.87 9.38 -8.24
C ASP A 135 -12.16 8.23 -7.24
N LEU A 136 -11.54 7.05 -7.48
CA LEU A 136 -11.64 5.87 -6.63
C LEU A 136 -10.33 5.60 -5.86
N VAL A 137 -9.54 6.64 -5.62
CA VAL A 137 -8.35 6.59 -4.77
C VAL A 137 -8.65 7.29 -3.46
N LEU A 138 -8.78 6.51 -2.38
CA LEU A 138 -9.03 7.01 -1.04
C LEU A 138 -7.78 6.83 -0.18
N ILE A 139 -7.23 7.94 0.30
CA ILE A 139 -6.07 7.98 1.17
C ILE A 139 -6.53 8.49 2.54
N ASN A 140 -6.42 7.65 3.55
CA ASN A 140 -6.70 8.03 4.93
C ASN A 140 -5.43 8.64 5.54
N GLU A 141 -5.38 9.94 5.74
CA GLU A 141 -4.26 10.60 6.44
C GLU A 141 -4.55 10.78 7.93
N ASP A 142 -5.81 11.08 8.28
CA ASP A 142 -6.22 11.18 9.68
C ASP A 142 -6.41 9.78 10.28
N LYS A 143 -5.65 9.49 11.32
CA LYS A 143 -5.65 8.18 12.01
C LYS A 143 -7.03 7.71 12.46
N LYS A 144 -7.97 8.62 12.72
CA LYS A 144 -9.35 8.24 13.11
C LYS A 144 -10.10 7.52 11.99
N TYR A 145 -9.67 7.67 10.75
CA TYR A 145 -10.24 7.03 9.57
C TYR A 145 -9.41 5.84 9.07
N PHE A 146 -8.28 5.54 9.71
CA PHE A 146 -7.47 4.39 9.34
C PHE A 146 -8.29 3.11 9.42
N LYS A 147 -8.04 2.21 8.50
CA LYS A 147 -8.54 0.84 8.59
C LYS A 147 -8.17 0.25 9.97
N PRO A 148 -9.04 -0.44 10.64
CA PRO A 148 -10.28 -1.06 10.14
C PRO A 148 -11.54 -0.17 10.22
N ASN A 149 -11.44 1.16 10.27
CA ASN A 149 -12.60 2.04 10.25
C ASN A 149 -13.39 1.91 8.93
N HIS A 150 -14.72 1.97 8.99
CA HIS A 150 -15.61 1.83 7.83
C HIS A 150 -15.55 3.01 6.87
N TRP A 151 -15.13 4.18 7.32
CA TRP A 151 -15.31 5.45 6.62
C TRP A 151 -14.91 5.43 5.14
N SER A 152 -13.72 4.90 4.81
CA SER A 152 -13.24 4.86 3.42
C SER A 152 -13.98 3.82 2.56
N PHE A 153 -14.42 2.72 3.17
CA PHE A 153 -15.24 1.73 2.47
C PHE A 153 -16.63 2.27 2.15
N ASP A 154 -17.28 2.96 3.10
CA ASP A 154 -18.55 3.64 2.89
C ASP A 154 -18.43 4.73 1.80
N ARG A 155 -17.35 5.53 1.83
CA ARG A 155 -17.08 6.54 0.80
C ARG A 155 -16.88 5.91 -0.56
N MET A 156 -16.16 4.81 -0.66
CA MET A 156 -15.98 4.07 -1.90
C MET A 156 -17.31 3.58 -2.46
N MET A 157 -18.16 3.00 -1.61
CA MET A 157 -19.50 2.54 -2.02
C MET A 157 -20.32 3.72 -2.55
N LEU A 158 -20.37 4.85 -1.84
CA LEU A 158 -21.11 6.04 -2.27
C LEU A 158 -20.64 6.52 -3.65
N SER A 159 -19.33 6.69 -3.85
CA SER A 159 -18.76 7.10 -5.14
C SER A 159 -19.11 6.13 -6.27
N CYS A 160 -19.12 4.82 -5.98
CA CYS A 160 -19.47 3.81 -6.97
C CYS A 160 -20.97 3.81 -7.28
N TYR A 161 -21.86 3.95 -6.29
CA TYR A 161 -23.30 4.04 -6.53
C TYR A 161 -23.68 5.31 -7.29
N GLU A 162 -23.02 6.43 -7.04
CA GLU A 162 -23.21 7.66 -7.81
C GLU A 162 -22.75 7.48 -9.27
N LYS A 163 -21.64 6.78 -9.48
CA LYS A 163 -21.08 6.54 -10.82
C LYS A 163 -21.88 5.51 -11.63
N PHE A 164 -22.48 4.53 -10.98
CA PHE A 164 -23.21 3.42 -11.60
C PHE A 164 -24.65 3.27 -11.07
N PRO A 165 -25.51 4.30 -11.19
CA PRO A 165 -26.79 4.36 -10.47
C PRO A 165 -27.82 3.29 -10.88
N ASN A 166 -27.62 2.62 -12.03
CA ASN A 166 -28.56 1.61 -12.56
C ASN A 166 -27.93 0.20 -12.57
N SER A 167 -26.81 -0.01 -11.86
CA SER A 167 -26.11 -1.28 -11.83
C SER A 167 -26.24 -1.93 -10.44
N GLU A 168 -26.31 -3.23 -10.41
CA GLU A 168 -25.97 -3.99 -9.22
C GLU A 168 -24.46 -3.96 -9.04
N LEU A 169 -23.97 -3.68 -7.83
CA LEU A 169 -22.53 -3.55 -7.56
C LEU A 169 -22.07 -4.68 -6.65
N ASP A 170 -21.01 -5.36 -7.06
CA ASP A 170 -20.36 -6.42 -6.30
C ASP A 170 -18.95 -5.96 -5.93
N PHE A 171 -18.66 -5.86 -4.62
CA PHE A 171 -17.46 -5.26 -4.09
C PHE A 171 -16.47 -6.31 -3.62
N TYR A 172 -15.22 -6.10 -4.01
CA TYR A 172 -14.06 -6.90 -3.61
C TYR A 172 -13.01 -6.01 -2.96
N TYR A 173 -12.39 -6.51 -1.90
CA TYR A 173 -11.24 -5.87 -1.29
C TYR A 173 -10.07 -6.83 -1.22
N VAL A 174 -8.93 -6.42 -1.76
CA VAL A 174 -7.67 -7.16 -1.76
C VAL A 174 -6.67 -6.40 -0.90
N GLY A 175 -6.15 -7.06 0.13
CA GLY A 175 -5.17 -6.50 1.06
C GLY A 175 -4.23 -7.56 1.58
N ASP A 176 -3.31 -7.18 2.47
CA ASP A 176 -2.36 -8.10 3.08
C ASP A 176 -2.41 -8.10 4.61
N ASN A 177 -2.87 -7.02 5.23
CA ASN A 177 -2.75 -6.81 6.67
C ASN A 177 -3.98 -7.33 7.42
N THR A 178 -3.80 -8.46 8.13
CA THR A 178 -4.86 -9.14 8.89
C THR A 178 -5.39 -8.34 10.09
N GLU A 179 -4.67 -7.31 10.56
CA GLU A 179 -5.11 -6.50 11.69
C GLU A 179 -6.12 -5.41 11.27
N LYS A 180 -6.09 -4.97 10.00
CA LYS A 180 -6.83 -3.77 9.59
C LYS A 180 -7.65 -3.91 8.31
N ASP A 181 -7.31 -4.81 7.39
CA ASP A 181 -7.84 -4.78 6.03
C ASP A 181 -9.22 -5.43 5.87
N PHE A 182 -9.58 -6.37 6.74
CA PHE A 182 -10.73 -7.24 6.44
C PHE A 182 -11.96 -7.00 7.31
N LEU A 183 -11.85 -6.34 8.48
CA LEU A 183 -12.99 -6.12 9.38
C LEU A 183 -14.10 -5.34 8.69
N ALA A 184 -13.83 -4.10 8.28
CA ALA A 184 -14.85 -3.22 7.71
C ALA A 184 -15.46 -3.78 6.42
N PRO A 185 -14.69 -4.24 5.40
CA PRO A 185 -15.30 -4.78 4.20
C PRO A 185 -16.06 -6.08 4.46
N ASN A 186 -15.67 -6.92 5.42
CA ASN A 186 -16.47 -8.09 5.81
C ASN A 186 -17.83 -7.70 6.39
N GLU A 187 -17.87 -6.70 7.27
CA GLU A 187 -19.09 -6.19 7.89
C GLU A 187 -20.01 -5.52 6.86
N LEU A 188 -19.44 -4.93 5.81
CA LEU A 188 -20.17 -4.36 4.67
C LEU A 188 -20.58 -5.40 3.60
N GLY A 189 -20.25 -6.68 3.81
CA GLY A 189 -20.61 -7.76 2.90
C GLY A 189 -19.73 -7.91 1.66
N TRP A 190 -18.62 -7.18 1.58
CA TRP A 190 -17.68 -7.29 0.47
C TRP A 190 -17.02 -8.69 0.42
N THR A 191 -16.52 -9.07 -0.72
CA THR A 191 -15.65 -10.23 -0.84
C THR A 191 -14.22 -9.81 -0.56
N THR A 192 -13.61 -10.40 0.48
CA THR A 192 -12.27 -10.05 0.96
C THR A 192 -11.25 -11.11 0.59
N VAL A 193 -10.10 -10.67 0.10
CA VAL A 193 -8.99 -11.53 -0.34
C VAL A 193 -7.69 -11.06 0.29
N CYS A 194 -7.02 -11.95 1.00
CA CYS A 194 -5.69 -11.69 1.56
C CYS A 194 -4.61 -12.21 0.63
N LEU A 195 -3.73 -11.32 0.18
CA LEU A 195 -2.46 -11.71 -0.44
C LEU A 195 -1.49 -12.15 0.66
N LEU A 196 -1.06 -13.41 0.60
CA LEU A 196 -0.15 -13.98 1.59
C LEU A 196 1.25 -13.37 1.46
N ASP A 197 1.89 -13.17 2.63
CA ASP A 197 3.27 -12.67 2.69
C ASP A 197 4.24 -13.69 2.09
N ASP A 198 5.06 -13.22 1.18
CA ASP A 198 6.18 -13.99 0.59
C ASP A 198 7.49 -13.84 1.39
N GLY A 199 7.42 -13.35 2.63
CA GLY A 199 8.55 -13.09 3.51
C GLY A 199 9.16 -11.69 3.38
N ARG A 200 8.52 -10.78 2.62
CA ARG A 200 9.01 -9.41 2.38
C ARG A 200 8.11 -8.31 2.95
N ASN A 201 6.93 -8.65 3.47
CA ASN A 201 6.03 -7.68 4.06
C ASN A 201 6.65 -7.07 5.33
N ILE A 202 6.40 -5.80 5.55
CA ILE A 202 6.84 -5.11 6.78
C ILE A 202 6.03 -5.59 7.98
N HIS A 203 4.73 -5.80 7.80
CA HIS A 203 3.82 -6.28 8.83
C HIS A 203 3.62 -7.79 8.72
N LYS A 204 3.74 -8.48 9.85
CA LYS A 204 3.45 -9.92 9.91
C LYS A 204 1.95 -10.17 9.84
N GLN A 205 1.57 -11.17 9.09
CA GLN A 205 0.20 -11.65 9.05
C GLN A 205 -0.07 -12.58 10.24
N ASP A 206 -1.20 -12.35 10.93
CA ASP A 206 -1.69 -13.21 11.98
C ASP A 206 -3.11 -13.67 11.62
N PHE A 207 -3.31 -14.98 11.55
CA PHE A 207 -4.61 -15.61 11.28
C PHE A 207 -5.23 -16.23 12.53
N ASP A 208 -4.59 -16.13 13.69
CA ASP A 208 -5.16 -16.49 14.98
C ASP A 208 -5.86 -15.27 15.61
N THR A 209 -6.92 -14.84 14.97
CA THR A 209 -7.68 -13.63 15.32
C THR A 209 -9.18 -13.85 15.24
N LYS A 210 -9.98 -12.84 15.57
CA LYS A 210 -11.44 -12.91 15.52
C LYS A 210 -11.91 -13.17 14.09
N LYS A 211 -12.96 -14.01 13.94
CA LYS A 211 -13.51 -14.44 12.65
C LYS A 211 -13.81 -13.29 11.69
N ASN A 212 -14.31 -12.16 12.18
CA ASN A 212 -14.64 -11.00 11.35
C ASN A 212 -13.42 -10.22 10.83
N TYR A 213 -12.22 -10.46 11.38
CA TYR A 213 -10.94 -9.96 10.85
C TYR A 213 -10.33 -10.89 9.80
N LEU A 214 -10.82 -12.11 9.66
CA LEU A 214 -10.29 -13.06 8.69
C LEU A 214 -10.82 -12.75 7.28
N PRO A 215 -9.97 -12.82 6.24
CA PRO A 215 -10.41 -12.70 4.86
C PRO A 215 -11.28 -13.90 4.46
N LYS A 216 -12.18 -13.72 3.48
CA LYS A 216 -12.93 -14.84 2.89
C LYS A 216 -12.02 -15.79 2.11
N TYR A 217 -11.05 -15.23 1.40
CA TYR A 217 -10.09 -15.98 0.59
C TYR A 217 -8.65 -15.59 0.93
N LYS A 218 -7.73 -16.54 0.73
CA LYS A 218 -6.27 -16.34 0.83
C LYS A 218 -5.65 -16.76 -0.48
N VAL A 219 -4.72 -15.96 -1.00
CA VAL A 219 -4.04 -16.22 -2.27
C VAL A 219 -2.53 -16.06 -2.09
N GLU A 220 -1.74 -16.89 -2.75
CA GLU A 220 -0.28 -16.79 -2.74
C GLU A 220 0.24 -15.79 -3.78
N SER A 221 -0.54 -15.58 -4.84
CA SER A 221 -0.23 -14.65 -5.92
C SER A 221 -1.42 -13.74 -6.19
N LEU A 222 -1.15 -12.48 -6.53
CA LEU A 222 -2.19 -11.56 -6.96
C LEU A 222 -2.94 -12.08 -8.21
N ARG A 223 -2.28 -12.91 -9.05
CA ARG A 223 -2.88 -13.55 -10.22
C ARG A 223 -4.06 -14.47 -9.86
N ASP A 224 -4.02 -15.07 -8.68
CA ASP A 224 -5.08 -16.02 -8.23
C ASP A 224 -6.44 -15.34 -8.06
N ILE A 225 -6.46 -14.00 -7.85
CA ILE A 225 -7.72 -13.25 -7.73
C ILE A 225 -8.56 -13.31 -9.01
N LEU A 226 -7.94 -13.49 -10.18
CA LEU A 226 -8.64 -13.60 -11.46
C LEU A 226 -9.58 -14.81 -11.54
N THR A 227 -9.40 -15.79 -10.66
CA THR A 227 -10.29 -16.96 -10.56
C THR A 227 -11.44 -16.74 -9.58
N LEU A 228 -11.36 -15.68 -8.75
CA LEU A 228 -12.36 -15.33 -7.74
C LEU A 228 -13.29 -14.22 -8.22
N ILE A 229 -12.82 -13.42 -9.16
CA ILE A 229 -13.49 -12.26 -9.73
C ILE A 229 -13.86 -12.54 -11.19
#